data_dc18a86705f2cfcbcc69589841acf085
#
_entry.id   dc18a86705f2cfcbcc69589841acf085
#
_cell.length_a   1.000
_cell.length_b   1.000
_cell.length_c   1.000
_cell.angle_alpha   90.00
_cell.angle_beta   90.00
_cell.angle_gamma   90.00
#
_symmetry.space_group_name_H-M   'P 1'
#
loop_
_entity.id
_entity.type
_entity.pdbx_description
1 polymer ?
#
loop_
_entity_poly.entity_id
_entity_poly.type
_entity_poly.pdbx_seq_one_letter_code
_entity_poly.pdbx_strand_id
1 'polypeptide(L)'
;MSTESSAPIRTAVVGFGLSGRVFHAPLIATNPSYSLEVIATSNTGRQASALEHYPGVKTVPDAEAVLALAADLDLVVLGTPPATHYPLAKAALEAGLDVVVDKPFAVTSGQGQELIALAERLGRVLTVFQNRRWDGDFLTVKALLDGGVLGEVTRFESRFERWTPEVSKAWK
;
A
#
# COMPACT_ATOMS: atom_id res chain seq x y z
N MET A 1 32.39 8.19 -5.76
CA MET A 1 31.39 7.42 -6.48
C MET A 1 30.16 8.31 -6.60
N SER A 2 29.92 8.86 -7.79
CA SER A 2 28.75 9.68 -8.06
C SER A 2 27.53 8.75 -8.05
N THR A 3 26.64 8.92 -7.08
CA THR A 3 25.34 8.29 -7.13
C THR A 3 24.55 8.96 -8.26
N GLU A 4 24.44 8.29 -9.40
CA GLU A 4 23.47 8.70 -10.40
C GLU A 4 22.09 8.67 -9.71
N SER A 5 21.50 9.83 -9.54
CA SER A 5 20.14 9.98 -9.04
C SER A 5 19.23 9.39 -10.11
N SER A 6 18.74 8.18 -9.91
CA SER A 6 17.66 7.63 -10.73
C SER A 6 16.45 8.56 -10.63
N ALA A 7 15.70 8.72 -11.71
CA ALA A 7 14.45 9.48 -11.69
C ALA A 7 13.50 8.90 -10.63
N PRO A 8 12.72 9.75 -9.94
CA PRO A 8 11.76 9.28 -8.94
C PRO A 8 10.74 8.30 -9.54
N ILE A 9 10.32 7.30 -8.77
CA ILE A 9 9.29 6.33 -9.14
C ILE A 9 7.93 7.04 -9.20
N ARG A 10 7.36 7.16 -10.40
CA ARG A 10 6.08 7.83 -10.64
C ARG A 10 4.95 6.96 -10.09
N THR A 11 4.31 7.44 -9.04
CA THR A 11 3.43 6.62 -8.21
C THR A 11 1.99 7.13 -8.22
N ALA A 12 1.04 6.20 -8.39
CA ALA A 12 -0.37 6.44 -8.17
C ALA A 12 -0.88 5.78 -6.89
N VAL A 13 -1.82 6.43 -6.19
CA VAL A 13 -2.54 5.87 -5.03
C VAL A 13 -4.00 5.68 -5.39
N VAL A 14 -4.47 4.44 -5.40
CA VAL A 14 -5.87 4.08 -5.64
C VAL A 14 -6.58 3.85 -4.32
N GLY A 15 -7.55 4.71 -4.03
CA GLY A 15 -8.26 4.73 -2.75
C GLY A 15 -7.67 5.74 -1.76
N PHE A 16 -8.30 6.92 -1.65
CA PHE A 16 -7.90 7.99 -0.74
C PHE A 16 -8.79 8.02 0.52
N GLY A 17 -9.01 6.81 1.08
CA GLY A 17 -9.61 6.60 2.40
C GLY A 17 -8.59 6.80 3.51
N LEU A 18 -8.80 6.13 4.66
CA LEU A 18 -7.87 6.17 5.79
C LEU A 18 -6.47 5.71 5.35
N SER A 19 -6.38 4.58 4.64
CA SER A 19 -5.10 4.01 4.23
C SER A 19 -4.34 4.94 3.27
N GLY A 20 -4.95 5.32 2.17
CA GLY A 20 -4.31 6.20 1.19
C GLY A 20 -3.89 7.55 1.76
N ARG A 21 -4.76 8.18 2.57
CA ARG A 21 -4.54 9.52 3.12
C ARG A 21 -3.52 9.55 4.26
N VAL A 22 -3.52 8.54 5.13
CA VAL A 22 -2.72 8.57 6.37
C VAL A 22 -1.41 7.77 6.24
N PHE A 23 -1.43 6.67 5.49
CA PHE A 23 -0.28 5.76 5.44
C PHE A 23 0.48 5.81 4.12
N HIS A 24 -0.19 5.91 2.97
CA HIS A 24 0.51 5.80 1.68
C HIS A 24 0.96 7.15 1.12
N ALA A 25 0.03 8.08 0.88
CA ALA A 25 0.35 9.34 0.22
C ALA A 25 1.41 10.18 0.97
N PRO A 26 1.38 10.30 2.33
CA PRO A 26 2.42 11.05 3.05
C PRO A 26 3.81 10.44 2.91
N LEU A 27 3.92 9.10 2.97
CA LEU A 27 5.22 8.42 2.84
C LEU A 27 5.79 8.56 1.43
N ILE A 28 4.94 8.48 0.40
CA ILE A 28 5.35 8.66 -1.00
C ILE A 28 5.79 10.11 -1.22
N ALA A 29 4.97 11.08 -0.80
CA ALA A 29 5.24 12.49 -1.04
C ALA A 29 6.48 13.05 -0.30
N THR A 30 6.89 12.42 0.81
CA THR A 30 8.05 12.86 1.59
C THR A 30 9.36 12.14 1.25
N ASN A 31 9.30 11.06 0.48
CA ASN A 31 10.48 10.31 0.08
C ASN A 31 10.95 10.74 -1.32
N PRO A 32 12.15 11.30 -1.48
CA PRO A 32 12.64 11.82 -2.76
C PRO A 32 12.82 10.77 -3.86
N SER A 33 12.79 9.47 -3.52
CA SER A 33 12.84 8.38 -4.49
C SER A 33 11.50 8.15 -5.19
N TYR A 34 10.44 8.83 -4.78
CA TYR A 34 9.09 8.69 -5.34
C TYR A 34 8.52 10.04 -5.75
N SER A 35 7.64 10.01 -6.74
CA SER A 35 6.81 11.15 -7.13
C SER A 35 5.33 10.74 -7.06
N LEU A 36 4.53 11.46 -6.26
CA LEU A 36 3.09 11.22 -6.14
C LEU A 36 2.37 11.94 -7.28
N GLU A 37 2.06 11.20 -8.34
CA GLU A 37 1.50 11.76 -9.57
C GLU A 37 -0.04 11.76 -9.59
N VAL A 38 -0.65 10.67 -9.11
CA VAL A 38 -2.09 10.46 -9.25
C VAL A 38 -2.70 9.93 -7.95
N ILE A 39 -3.85 10.48 -7.58
CA ILE A 39 -4.70 9.95 -6.51
C ILE A 39 -6.09 9.64 -7.07
N ALA A 40 -6.53 8.38 -6.96
CA ALA A 40 -7.85 7.95 -7.37
C ALA A 40 -8.83 7.90 -6.20
N THR A 41 -9.92 8.64 -6.32
CA THR A 41 -11.06 8.60 -5.39
C THR A 41 -12.30 9.21 -6.04
N SER A 42 -13.46 8.54 -5.90
CA SER A 42 -14.76 9.05 -6.37
C SER A 42 -15.37 10.13 -5.46
N ASN A 43 -14.84 10.29 -4.25
CA ASN A 43 -15.33 11.25 -3.27
C ASN A 43 -14.75 12.64 -3.52
N THR A 44 -15.60 13.62 -3.88
CA THR A 44 -15.18 14.98 -4.23
C THR A 44 -14.49 15.73 -3.09
N GLY A 45 -14.94 15.52 -1.85
CA GLY A 45 -14.28 16.12 -0.67
C GLY A 45 -12.87 15.57 -0.46
N ARG A 46 -12.65 14.29 -0.76
CA ARG A 46 -11.31 13.69 -0.72
C ARG A 46 -10.43 14.14 -1.88
N GLN A 47 -11.02 14.38 -3.06
CA GLN A 47 -10.29 14.99 -4.18
C GLN A 47 -9.81 16.39 -3.82
N ALA A 48 -10.68 17.23 -3.26
CA ALA A 48 -10.31 18.57 -2.79
C ALA A 48 -9.19 18.51 -1.73
N SER A 49 -9.32 17.61 -0.75
CA SER A 49 -8.28 17.40 0.27
C SER A 49 -6.96 16.93 -0.32
N ALA A 50 -6.97 16.07 -1.33
CA ALA A 50 -5.76 15.61 -2.01
C ALA A 50 -5.03 16.78 -2.71
N LEU A 51 -5.75 17.61 -3.44
CA LEU A 51 -5.20 18.78 -4.13
C LEU A 51 -4.63 19.83 -3.16
N GLU A 52 -5.28 20.00 -2.00
CA GLU A 52 -4.80 20.91 -0.95
C GLU A 52 -3.49 20.45 -0.33
N HIS A 53 -3.36 19.13 -0.02
CA HIS A 53 -2.19 18.59 0.67
C HIS A 53 -1.02 18.24 -0.26
N TYR A 54 -1.32 17.94 -1.52
CA TYR A 54 -0.32 17.55 -2.52
C TYR A 54 -0.47 18.41 -3.79
N PRO A 55 0.02 19.67 -3.76
CA PRO A 55 -0.03 20.55 -4.91
C PRO A 55 0.65 19.92 -6.13
N GLY A 56 -0.06 19.86 -7.25
CA GLY A 56 0.42 19.25 -8.49
C GLY A 56 -0.04 17.80 -8.72
N VAL A 57 -0.58 17.11 -7.68
CA VAL A 57 -1.15 15.78 -7.89
C VAL A 57 -2.38 15.83 -8.80
N LYS A 58 -2.51 14.86 -9.69
CA LYS A 58 -3.72 14.67 -10.49
C LYS A 58 -4.74 13.83 -9.71
N THR A 59 -5.98 14.29 -9.59
CA THR A 59 -7.06 13.47 -9.03
C THR A 59 -7.92 12.86 -10.13
N VAL A 60 -8.27 11.57 -9.98
CA VAL A 60 -9.12 10.81 -10.93
C VAL A 60 -10.21 10.06 -10.16
N PRO A 61 -11.34 9.71 -10.80
CA PRO A 61 -12.48 9.13 -10.08
C PRO A 61 -12.24 7.71 -9.58
N ASP A 62 -11.47 6.89 -10.29
CA ASP A 62 -11.37 5.45 -10.06
C ASP A 62 -10.04 4.84 -10.54
N ALA A 63 -9.91 3.53 -10.38
CA ALA A 63 -8.74 2.78 -10.79
C ALA A 63 -8.61 2.66 -12.31
N GLU A 64 -9.71 2.63 -13.06
CA GLU A 64 -9.69 2.54 -14.52
C GLU A 64 -9.02 3.78 -15.12
N ALA A 65 -9.35 4.95 -14.58
CA ALA A 65 -8.71 6.20 -14.96
C ALA A 65 -7.21 6.26 -14.62
N VAL A 66 -6.75 5.55 -13.55
CA VAL A 66 -5.31 5.38 -13.27
C VAL A 66 -4.67 4.47 -14.30
N LEU A 67 -5.29 3.34 -14.62
CA LEU A 67 -4.75 2.38 -15.60
C LEU A 67 -4.64 2.99 -17.00
N ALA A 68 -5.54 3.91 -17.37
CA ALA A 68 -5.44 4.67 -18.61
C ALA A 68 -4.19 5.58 -18.66
N LEU A 69 -3.54 5.84 -17.52
CA LEU A 69 -2.31 6.62 -17.40
C LEU A 69 -1.07 5.73 -17.15
N ALA A 70 -1.18 4.41 -17.32
CA ALA A 70 -0.11 3.47 -16.98
C ALA A 70 1.23 3.78 -17.66
N ALA A 71 1.22 4.32 -18.88
CA ALA A 71 2.44 4.71 -19.59
C ALA A 71 3.24 5.84 -18.88
N ASP A 72 2.56 6.64 -18.07
CA ASP A 72 3.15 7.75 -17.31
C ASP A 72 3.47 7.39 -15.87
N LEU A 73 3.26 6.12 -15.46
CA LEU A 73 3.41 5.62 -14.11
C LEU A 73 4.37 4.42 -14.06
N ASP A 74 4.99 4.23 -12.90
CA ASP A 74 5.86 3.08 -12.63
C ASP A 74 5.24 2.17 -11.56
N LEU A 75 4.53 2.76 -10.59
CA LEU A 75 4.01 2.07 -9.41
C LEU A 75 2.57 2.48 -9.12
N VAL A 76 1.75 1.50 -8.74
CA VAL A 76 0.44 1.76 -8.14
C VAL A 76 0.32 1.18 -6.74
N VAL A 77 -0.24 1.97 -5.84
CA VAL A 77 -0.53 1.56 -4.45
C VAL A 77 -2.04 1.40 -4.29
N LEU A 78 -2.48 0.21 -3.91
CA LEU A 78 -3.89 -0.14 -3.76
C LEU A 78 -4.31 -0.08 -2.29
N GLY A 79 -4.97 1.02 -1.89
CA GLY A 79 -5.54 1.25 -0.55
C GLY A 79 -7.07 1.17 -0.55
N THR A 80 -7.64 0.24 -1.31
CA THR A 80 -9.07 0.03 -1.54
C THR A 80 -9.65 -1.06 -0.61
N PRO A 81 -10.95 -1.38 -0.63
CA PRO A 81 -11.49 -2.51 0.12
C PRO A 81 -10.90 -3.86 -0.34
N PRO A 82 -10.70 -4.83 0.57
CA PRO A 82 -10.01 -6.10 0.28
C PRO A 82 -10.55 -6.89 -0.92
N ALA A 83 -11.87 -6.87 -1.14
CA ALA A 83 -12.48 -7.58 -2.27
C ALA A 83 -12.03 -7.06 -3.65
N THR A 84 -11.49 -5.84 -3.71
CA THR A 84 -11.03 -5.21 -4.96
C THR A 84 -9.52 -5.39 -5.18
N HIS A 85 -8.76 -5.87 -4.19
CA HIS A 85 -7.31 -5.98 -4.29
C HIS A 85 -6.88 -6.90 -5.44
N TYR A 86 -7.45 -8.10 -5.51
CA TYR A 86 -7.09 -9.07 -6.56
C TYR A 86 -7.36 -8.54 -7.98
N PRO A 87 -8.58 -8.13 -8.35
CA PRO A 87 -8.82 -7.66 -9.71
C PRO A 87 -8.02 -6.41 -10.07
N LEU A 88 -7.82 -5.46 -9.14
CA LEU A 88 -7.06 -4.25 -9.40
C LEU A 88 -5.54 -4.53 -9.52
N ALA A 89 -4.98 -5.36 -8.64
CA ALA A 89 -3.58 -5.75 -8.72
C ALA A 89 -3.28 -6.50 -10.01
N LYS A 90 -4.17 -7.42 -10.43
CA LYS A 90 -4.04 -8.13 -11.69
C LYS A 90 -4.02 -7.17 -12.87
N ALA A 91 -4.99 -6.27 -12.97
CA ALA A 91 -5.08 -5.30 -14.05
C ALA A 91 -3.86 -4.35 -14.08
N ALA A 92 -3.36 -3.92 -12.92
CA ALA A 92 -2.17 -3.07 -12.84
C ALA A 92 -0.90 -3.79 -13.30
N LEU A 93 -0.69 -5.04 -12.87
CA LEU A 93 0.43 -5.87 -13.34
C LEU A 93 0.38 -6.10 -14.86
N GLU A 94 -0.81 -6.41 -15.40
CA GLU A 94 -1.04 -6.58 -16.83
C GLU A 94 -0.84 -5.28 -17.64
N ALA A 95 -1.07 -4.12 -17.00
CA ALA A 95 -0.76 -2.80 -17.57
C ALA A 95 0.74 -2.43 -17.47
N GLY A 96 1.58 -3.31 -16.91
CA GLY A 96 3.02 -3.10 -16.79
C GLY A 96 3.46 -2.26 -15.60
N LEU A 97 2.60 -2.09 -14.59
CA LEU A 97 2.94 -1.37 -13.35
C LEU A 97 3.46 -2.31 -12.27
N ASP A 98 4.36 -1.81 -11.45
CA ASP A 98 4.65 -2.40 -10.16
C ASP A 98 3.50 -2.14 -9.17
N VAL A 99 3.29 -3.03 -8.18
CA VAL A 99 2.10 -2.97 -7.33
C VAL A 99 2.44 -3.12 -5.86
N VAL A 100 1.95 -2.18 -5.04
CA VAL A 100 1.83 -2.31 -3.59
C VAL A 100 0.38 -2.53 -3.24
N VAL A 101 0.05 -3.62 -2.56
CA VAL A 101 -1.31 -3.91 -2.10
C VAL A 101 -1.40 -3.72 -0.59
N ASP A 102 -2.44 -3.03 -0.11
CA ASP A 102 -2.71 -2.94 1.33
C ASP A 102 -3.13 -4.32 1.88
N LYS A 103 -3.06 -4.46 3.19
CA LYS A 103 -3.50 -5.70 3.88
C LYS A 103 -5.04 -5.74 4.02
N PRO A 104 -5.66 -6.91 3.96
CA PRO A 104 -5.09 -8.20 3.58
C PRO A 104 -4.78 -8.26 2.07
N PHE A 105 -3.74 -8.98 1.71
CA PHE A 105 -3.24 -9.08 0.32
C PHE A 105 -4.34 -9.47 -0.70
N ALA A 106 -5.05 -10.55 -0.39
CA ALA A 106 -6.13 -11.09 -1.19
C ALA A 106 -7.18 -11.74 -0.29
N VAL A 107 -8.36 -12.02 -0.82
CA VAL A 107 -9.44 -12.67 -0.08
C VAL A 107 -9.19 -14.17 0.08
N THR A 108 -8.54 -14.80 -0.90
CA THR A 108 -8.19 -16.23 -0.86
C THR A 108 -6.72 -16.45 -1.18
N SER A 109 -6.17 -17.58 -0.70
CA SER A 109 -4.78 -17.97 -1.00
C SER A 109 -4.56 -18.20 -2.50
N GLY A 110 -5.56 -18.75 -3.20
CA GLY A 110 -5.49 -18.95 -4.67
C GLY A 110 -5.29 -17.62 -5.42
N GLN A 111 -6.07 -16.58 -5.08
CA GLN A 111 -5.89 -15.25 -5.65
C GLN A 111 -4.48 -14.71 -5.39
N GLY A 112 -3.96 -14.88 -4.18
CA GLY A 112 -2.61 -14.47 -3.84
C GLY A 112 -1.54 -15.18 -4.67
N GLN A 113 -1.66 -16.51 -4.83
CA GLN A 113 -0.75 -17.31 -5.64
C GLN A 113 -0.78 -16.91 -7.11
N GLU A 114 -1.97 -16.66 -7.67
CA GLU A 114 -2.13 -16.18 -9.04
C GLU A 114 -1.44 -14.83 -9.28
N LEU A 115 -1.58 -13.88 -8.35
CA LEU A 115 -0.92 -12.57 -8.44
C LEU A 115 0.61 -12.70 -8.37
N ILE A 116 1.14 -13.55 -7.49
CA ILE A 116 2.58 -13.78 -7.38
C ILE A 116 3.11 -14.35 -8.69
N ALA A 117 2.50 -15.42 -9.20
CA ALA A 117 2.89 -16.03 -10.46
C ALA A 117 2.77 -15.06 -11.66
N LEU A 118 1.76 -14.19 -11.66
CA LEU A 118 1.59 -13.16 -12.67
C LEU A 118 2.71 -12.13 -12.62
N ALA A 119 3.03 -11.60 -11.43
CA ALA A 119 4.09 -10.62 -11.25
C ALA A 119 5.46 -11.18 -11.69
N GLU A 120 5.79 -12.41 -11.29
CA GLU A 120 7.00 -13.12 -11.70
C GLU A 120 7.08 -13.26 -13.22
N ARG A 121 5.99 -13.70 -13.86
CA ARG A 121 5.94 -13.89 -15.32
C ARG A 121 6.11 -12.57 -16.09
N LEU A 122 5.59 -11.47 -15.55
CA LEU A 122 5.68 -10.15 -16.17
C LEU A 122 6.95 -9.37 -15.78
N GLY A 123 7.77 -9.90 -14.87
CA GLY A 123 8.97 -9.23 -14.34
C GLY A 123 8.60 -7.95 -13.58
N ARG A 124 7.46 -7.96 -12.85
CA ARG A 124 6.98 -6.82 -12.05
C ARG A 124 7.14 -7.06 -10.56
N VAL A 125 7.37 -5.97 -9.83
CA VAL A 125 7.41 -6.01 -8.37
C VAL A 125 5.99 -6.03 -7.82
N LEU A 126 5.71 -6.99 -6.95
CA LEU A 126 4.46 -7.07 -6.19
C LEU A 126 4.80 -7.21 -4.71
N THR A 127 4.28 -6.31 -3.90
CA THR A 127 4.49 -6.35 -2.45
C THR A 127 3.23 -6.03 -1.66
N VAL A 128 3.20 -6.46 -0.40
CA VAL A 128 2.08 -6.23 0.52
C VAL A 128 2.52 -5.26 1.61
N PHE A 129 1.71 -4.25 1.87
CA PHE A 129 1.99 -3.23 2.88
C PHE A 129 1.76 -3.77 4.30
N GLN A 130 2.68 -4.59 4.77
CA GLN A 130 2.71 -5.14 6.13
C GLN A 130 3.37 -4.14 7.10
N ASN A 131 2.79 -2.94 7.22
CA ASN A 131 3.37 -1.80 7.94
C ASN A 131 3.74 -2.08 9.40
N ARG A 132 3.01 -2.97 10.07
CA ARG A 132 3.26 -3.31 11.47
C ARG A 132 4.58 -4.04 11.74
N ARG A 133 5.26 -4.51 10.70
CA ARG A 133 6.64 -5.02 10.79
C ARG A 133 7.64 -3.94 11.21
N TRP A 134 7.25 -2.68 11.13
CA TRP A 134 8.07 -1.52 11.45
C TRP A 134 7.56 -0.75 12.67
N ASP A 135 6.54 -1.27 13.37
CA ASP A 135 6.03 -0.67 14.60
C ASP A 135 7.11 -0.77 15.70
N GLY A 136 7.25 0.29 16.49
CA GLY A 136 8.30 0.38 17.52
C GLY A 136 8.21 -0.70 18.60
N ASP A 137 7.00 -1.14 18.96
CA ASP A 137 6.77 -2.24 19.91
C ASP A 137 7.31 -3.58 19.35
N PHE A 138 7.00 -3.89 18.09
CA PHE A 138 7.52 -5.08 17.41
C PHE A 138 9.05 -5.05 17.28
N LEU A 139 9.63 -3.93 16.84
CA LEU A 139 11.07 -3.78 16.70
C LEU A 139 11.80 -3.89 18.05
N THR A 140 11.21 -3.37 19.12
CA THR A 140 11.75 -3.50 20.49
C THR A 140 11.75 -4.95 20.95
N VAL A 141 10.63 -5.67 20.81
CA VAL A 141 10.55 -7.08 21.15
C VAL A 141 11.54 -7.90 20.33
N LYS A 142 11.62 -7.65 19.03
CA LYS A 142 12.58 -8.31 18.14
C LYS A 142 14.02 -8.09 18.59
N ALA A 143 14.41 -6.88 18.94
CA ALA A 143 15.76 -6.56 19.41
C ALA A 143 16.10 -7.29 20.72
N LEU A 144 15.15 -7.39 21.67
CA LEU A 144 15.34 -8.11 22.94
C LEU A 144 15.51 -9.63 22.70
N LEU A 145 14.75 -10.20 21.78
CA LEU A 145 14.86 -11.61 21.40
C LEU A 145 16.19 -11.90 20.71
N ASP A 146 16.55 -11.11 19.70
CA ASP A 146 17.79 -11.27 18.94
C ASP A 146 19.04 -11.08 19.81
N GLY A 147 18.95 -10.17 20.80
CA GLY A 147 20.02 -9.93 21.78
C GLY A 147 20.14 -10.96 22.89
N GLY A 148 19.25 -11.95 22.95
CA GLY A 148 19.27 -13.02 23.97
C GLY A 148 18.98 -12.55 25.40
N VAL A 149 18.54 -11.30 25.60
CA VAL A 149 18.30 -10.69 26.92
C VAL A 149 17.22 -11.44 27.71
N LEU A 150 16.28 -12.07 27.01
CA LEU A 150 15.17 -12.81 27.61
C LEU A 150 15.48 -14.30 27.81
N GLY A 151 16.68 -14.76 27.46
CA GLY A 151 17.03 -16.18 27.51
C GLY A 151 16.23 -17.01 26.50
N GLU A 152 15.97 -18.27 26.80
CA GLU A 152 15.17 -19.15 25.96
C GLU A 152 13.67 -18.82 26.12
N VAL A 153 13.07 -18.28 25.07
CA VAL A 153 11.66 -17.89 25.08
C VAL A 153 10.80 -19.10 24.69
N THR A 154 10.02 -19.60 25.67
CA THR A 154 9.14 -20.77 25.50
C THR A 154 7.71 -20.39 25.14
N ARG A 155 7.30 -19.14 25.37
CA ARG A 155 5.95 -18.66 25.06
C ARG A 155 5.96 -17.19 24.67
N PHE A 156 5.23 -16.86 23.63
CA PHE A 156 4.97 -15.50 23.19
C PHE A 156 3.46 -15.26 23.07
N GLU A 157 2.98 -14.18 23.68
CA GLU A 157 1.58 -13.75 23.55
C GLU A 157 1.54 -12.32 23.06
N SER A 158 0.77 -12.09 21.99
CA SER A 158 0.45 -10.76 21.49
C SER A 158 -1.06 -10.57 21.49
N ARG A 159 -1.54 -9.54 22.17
CA ARG A 159 -2.97 -9.23 22.25
C ARG A 159 -3.23 -7.86 21.65
N PHE A 160 -4.22 -7.79 20.76
CA PHE A 160 -4.69 -6.57 20.15
C PHE A 160 -6.19 -6.44 20.40
N GLU A 161 -6.53 -5.96 21.58
CA GLU A 161 -7.89 -5.92 22.10
C GLU A 161 -8.44 -4.50 22.03
N ARG A 162 -9.72 -4.36 21.68
CA ARG A 162 -10.42 -3.10 21.63
C ARG A 162 -11.86 -3.26 22.12
N TRP A 163 -12.23 -2.44 23.06
CA TRP A 163 -13.63 -2.30 23.43
C TRP A 163 -14.38 -1.46 22.39
N THR A 164 -15.41 -2.04 21.77
CA THR A 164 -16.24 -1.35 20.77
C THR A 164 -17.69 -1.76 21.03
N PRO A 165 -18.44 -0.98 21.83
CA PRO A 165 -19.83 -1.33 22.21
C PRO A 165 -20.80 -1.30 21.04
N GLU A 166 -20.49 -0.53 19.99
CA GLU A 166 -21.33 -0.43 18.78
C GLU A 166 -20.55 -0.81 17.53
N VAL A 167 -21.21 -1.54 16.63
CA VAL A 167 -20.63 -1.86 15.32
C VAL A 167 -20.67 -0.63 14.44
N SER A 168 -19.56 0.10 14.36
CA SER A 168 -19.45 1.34 13.58
C SER A 168 -19.22 1.16 12.08
N LYS A 169 -18.96 -0.09 11.62
CA LYS A 169 -18.65 -0.38 10.21
C LYS A 169 -19.28 -1.69 9.77
N ALA A 170 -20.17 -1.60 8.78
CA ALA A 170 -20.91 -2.75 8.26
C ALA A 170 -20.07 -3.80 7.47
N TRP A 171 -18.78 -3.52 7.21
CA TRP A 171 -17.91 -4.40 6.43
C TRP A 171 -17.02 -5.33 7.28
N LYS A 172 -17.20 -5.28 8.58
CA LYS A 172 -16.49 -6.20 9.50
C LYS A 172 -17.33 -7.44 9.75
#